data_2fd51c400d9514b96bb48cb943aa350c
#
_entry.id   2fd51c400d9514b96bb48cb943aa350c
#
_cell.length_a   1.000
_cell.length_b   1.000
_cell.length_c   1.000
_cell.angle_alpha   90.00
_cell.angle_beta   90.00
_cell.angle_gamma   90.00
#
_symmetry.space_group_name_H-M   'P 1'
#
loop_
_entity.id
_entity.type
_entity.pdbx_description
1 polymer ?
#
loop_
_entity_poly.entity_id
_entity_poly.type
_entity_poly.pdbx_seq_one_letter_code
_entity_poly.pdbx_strand_id
1 'polypeptide(L)'
;NFVSNLDMLKTLSVQESTLYKKWQEFNKDEYKMRTKAHKFDIIKSKLWKPTDIMNYDLTVKEIEALEPIVEFTKDAETWTIVRKLIHTMDWNANPGRNQKYYVKDKNTGKILGLISLGSDVTSIKVRDDYIGWKKDDKFVEHKLNNTAIASTIVCVQPLGFNMLGGKLIAALTTCSDVRNQWKKDYDDTLVGVTTTSLYGAHSQYNGIPHWKTLGESAGKIMIKPDDSVYLVWNKWLKEN
;
A
#
# COMPACT_ATOMS: atom_id res chain seq x y z
N ASN A 1 -20.57 -25.63 -27.96
CA ASN A 1 -19.64 -25.32 -26.86
C ASN A 1 -19.96 -24.01 -26.13
N PHE A 2 -20.08 -22.86 -26.80
CA PHE A 2 -20.32 -21.57 -26.11
C PHE A 2 -21.71 -21.51 -25.45
N VAL A 3 -22.76 -21.92 -26.20
CA VAL A 3 -24.15 -21.95 -25.69
C VAL A 3 -24.29 -22.96 -24.54
N SER A 4 -23.70 -24.12 -24.66
CA SER A 4 -23.69 -25.15 -23.64
C SER A 4 -23.01 -24.68 -22.35
N ASN A 5 -21.92 -23.91 -22.44
CA ASN A 5 -21.24 -23.31 -21.30
C ASN A 5 -22.08 -22.20 -20.65
N LEU A 6 -22.82 -21.40 -21.45
CA LEU A 6 -23.74 -20.40 -20.93
C LEU A 6 -24.93 -21.04 -20.18
N ASP A 7 -25.45 -22.12 -20.67
CA ASP A 7 -26.57 -22.83 -20.00
C ASP A 7 -26.11 -23.45 -18.67
N MET A 8 -24.89 -23.98 -18.63
CA MET A 8 -24.28 -24.46 -17.38
C MET A 8 -24.09 -23.34 -16.35
N LEU A 9 -23.72 -22.14 -16.78
CA LEU A 9 -23.58 -20.99 -15.89
C LEU A 9 -24.91 -20.50 -15.29
N LYS A 10 -26.02 -20.68 -16.00
CA LYS A 10 -27.36 -20.33 -15.50
C LYS A 10 -27.85 -21.25 -14.37
N THR A 11 -27.30 -22.45 -14.25
CA THR A 11 -27.65 -23.42 -13.21
C THR A 11 -26.86 -23.29 -11.93
N LEU A 12 -25.85 -22.40 -11.92
CA LEU A 12 -25.03 -22.18 -10.74
C LEU A 12 -25.81 -21.52 -9.61
N SER A 13 -25.62 -22.00 -8.40
CA SER A 13 -26.06 -21.32 -7.19
C SER A 13 -25.36 -19.97 -7.06
N VAL A 14 -25.90 -19.09 -6.20
CA VAL A 14 -25.29 -17.77 -5.92
C VAL A 14 -23.84 -17.91 -5.41
N GLN A 15 -23.57 -18.94 -4.60
CA GLN A 15 -22.24 -19.21 -4.06
C GLN A 15 -21.26 -19.66 -5.16
N GLU A 16 -21.66 -20.60 -6.01
CA GLU A 16 -20.87 -21.08 -7.14
C GLU A 16 -20.61 -19.96 -8.16
N SER A 17 -21.62 -19.16 -8.46
CA SER A 17 -21.48 -17.98 -9.33
C SER A 17 -20.46 -16.97 -8.77
N THR A 18 -20.46 -16.78 -7.46
CA THR A 18 -19.52 -15.89 -6.79
C THR A 18 -18.09 -16.46 -6.83
N LEU A 19 -17.92 -17.75 -6.60
CA LEU A 19 -16.63 -18.43 -6.71
C LEU A 19 -16.10 -18.40 -8.14
N TYR A 20 -16.96 -18.62 -9.13
CA TYR A 20 -16.61 -18.58 -10.55
C TYR A 20 -16.14 -17.18 -10.97
N LYS A 21 -16.81 -16.12 -10.51
CA LYS A 21 -16.38 -14.72 -10.76
C LYS A 21 -15.01 -14.45 -10.17
N LYS A 22 -14.77 -14.85 -8.92
CA LYS A 22 -13.46 -14.70 -8.27
C LYS A 22 -12.36 -15.47 -9.01
N TRP A 23 -12.65 -16.67 -9.46
CA TRP A 23 -11.73 -17.47 -10.26
C TRP A 23 -11.43 -16.84 -11.62
N GLN A 24 -12.42 -16.25 -12.29
CA GLN A 24 -12.21 -15.50 -13.54
C GLN A 24 -11.35 -14.26 -13.33
N GLU A 25 -11.56 -13.52 -12.25
CA GLU A 25 -10.74 -12.35 -11.91
C GLU A 25 -9.28 -12.75 -11.64
N PHE A 26 -9.07 -13.82 -10.89
CA PHE A 26 -7.74 -14.39 -10.64
C PHE A 26 -7.04 -14.81 -11.94
N ASN A 27 -7.69 -15.56 -12.80
CA ASN A 27 -7.14 -15.99 -14.08
C ASN A 27 -6.86 -14.81 -15.03
N LYS A 28 -7.70 -13.80 -15.04
CA LYS A 28 -7.49 -12.58 -15.83
C LYS A 28 -6.24 -11.81 -15.36
N ASP A 29 -6.03 -11.75 -14.07
CA ASP A 29 -4.84 -11.10 -13.51
C ASP A 29 -3.58 -11.96 -13.75
N GLU A 30 -3.66 -13.27 -13.59
CA GLU A 30 -2.57 -14.19 -13.94
C GLU A 30 -2.19 -14.11 -15.42
N TYR A 31 -3.16 -14.08 -16.33
CA TYR A 31 -2.91 -13.90 -17.75
C TYR A 31 -2.21 -12.56 -18.04
N LYS A 32 -2.68 -11.46 -17.43
CA LYS A 32 -2.02 -10.15 -17.54
C LYS A 32 -0.61 -10.17 -16.98
N MET A 33 -0.38 -10.93 -15.91
CA MET A 33 0.94 -11.11 -15.34
C MET A 33 1.88 -11.86 -16.29
N ARG A 34 1.41 -12.97 -16.87
CA ARG A 34 2.19 -13.78 -17.84
C ARG A 34 2.54 -12.99 -19.10
N THR A 35 1.61 -12.23 -19.66
CA THR A 35 1.88 -11.40 -20.87
C THR A 35 2.88 -10.27 -20.62
N LYS A 36 3.11 -9.91 -19.36
CA LYS A 36 4.08 -8.88 -18.97
C LYS A 36 5.30 -9.45 -18.24
N ALA A 37 5.53 -10.77 -18.32
CA ALA A 37 6.57 -11.46 -17.55
C ALA A 37 7.95 -10.82 -17.74
N HIS A 38 8.34 -10.48 -18.98
CA HIS A 38 9.61 -9.80 -19.23
C HIS A 38 9.76 -8.45 -18.53
N LYS A 39 8.66 -7.68 -18.35
CA LYS A 39 8.67 -6.43 -17.59
C LYS A 39 8.86 -6.70 -16.10
N PHE A 40 8.33 -7.81 -15.60
CA PHE A 40 8.49 -8.20 -14.19
C PHE A 40 9.94 -8.50 -13.83
N ASP A 41 10.67 -9.20 -14.67
CA ASP A 41 12.07 -9.54 -14.39
C ASP A 41 12.95 -8.29 -14.38
N ILE A 42 12.74 -7.38 -15.33
CA ILE A 42 13.42 -6.08 -15.34
C ILE A 42 13.10 -5.28 -14.06
N ILE A 43 11.84 -5.28 -13.63
CA ILE A 43 11.40 -4.54 -12.44
C ILE A 43 11.94 -5.19 -11.16
N LYS A 44 11.92 -6.53 -11.05
CA LYS A 44 12.51 -7.24 -9.90
C LYS A 44 13.99 -6.87 -9.69
N SER A 45 14.75 -6.69 -10.77
CA SER A 45 16.14 -6.26 -10.69
C SER A 45 16.31 -4.84 -10.13
N LYS A 46 15.28 -4.00 -10.20
CA LYS A 46 15.27 -2.63 -9.65
C LYS A 46 14.86 -2.57 -8.18
N LEU A 47 14.31 -3.63 -7.61
CA LEU A 47 13.95 -3.66 -6.19
C LEU A 47 15.20 -3.83 -5.34
N TRP A 48 15.23 -3.13 -4.21
CA TRP A 48 16.27 -3.34 -3.23
C TRP A 48 16.12 -4.69 -2.54
N LYS A 49 17.22 -5.35 -2.33
CA LYS A 49 17.35 -6.56 -1.52
C LYS A 49 18.76 -6.61 -0.93
N PRO A 50 18.96 -7.19 0.25
CA PRO A 50 20.28 -7.40 0.79
C PRO A 50 21.08 -8.35 -0.11
N THR A 51 22.39 -8.20 -0.10
CA THR A 51 23.32 -9.07 -0.85
C THR A 51 23.21 -10.52 -0.36
N ASP A 52 23.21 -10.69 0.95
CA ASP A 52 23.02 -11.98 1.61
C ASP A 52 22.15 -11.82 2.86
N ILE A 53 20.88 -12.21 2.75
CA ILE A 53 19.91 -12.10 3.85
C ILE A 53 20.27 -12.99 5.06
N MET A 54 21.07 -14.05 4.84
CA MET A 54 21.51 -14.94 5.93
C MET A 54 22.69 -14.35 6.71
N ASN A 55 23.36 -13.35 6.15
CA ASN A 55 24.42 -12.61 6.83
C ASN A 55 23.83 -11.35 7.49
N TYR A 56 23.49 -11.48 8.76
CA TYR A 56 22.85 -10.40 9.52
C TYR A 56 23.71 -9.14 9.59
N ASP A 57 25.00 -9.26 9.91
CA ASP A 57 25.90 -8.10 10.07
C ASP A 57 26.10 -7.35 8.76
N LEU A 58 26.21 -8.07 7.64
CA LEU A 58 26.27 -7.45 6.31
C LEU A 58 24.96 -6.72 5.99
N THR A 59 23.83 -7.37 6.22
CA THR A 59 22.50 -6.79 5.97
C THR A 59 22.27 -5.51 6.78
N VAL A 60 22.66 -5.49 8.07
CA VAL A 60 22.57 -4.28 8.92
C VAL A 60 23.41 -3.15 8.33
N LYS A 61 24.66 -3.42 7.95
CA LYS A 61 25.54 -2.41 7.31
C LYS A 61 24.96 -1.87 6.00
N GLU A 62 24.35 -2.74 5.19
CA GLU A 62 23.69 -2.32 3.95
C GLU A 62 22.47 -1.43 4.23
N ILE A 63 21.71 -1.72 5.30
CA ILE A 63 20.57 -0.88 5.71
C ILE A 63 21.03 0.46 6.24
N GLU A 64 22.07 0.48 7.07
CA GLU A 64 22.64 1.71 7.63
C GLU A 64 23.23 2.64 6.55
N ALA A 65 23.66 2.05 5.42
CA ALA A 65 24.19 2.79 4.27
C ALA A 65 23.09 3.33 3.32
N LEU A 66 21.81 3.02 3.56
CA LEU A 66 20.73 3.52 2.71
C LEU A 66 20.56 5.04 2.84
N GLU A 67 20.42 5.72 1.71
CA GLU A 67 20.04 7.13 1.61
C GLU A 67 18.65 7.25 0.91
N PRO A 68 17.53 7.10 1.66
CA PRO A 68 16.21 7.13 1.05
C PRO A 68 15.85 8.51 0.47
N ILE A 69 15.44 8.52 -0.79
CA ILE A 69 14.87 9.68 -1.48
C ILE A 69 13.47 9.36 -1.99
N VAL A 70 12.63 10.39 -2.09
CA VAL A 70 11.26 10.27 -2.61
C VAL A 70 11.20 10.90 -4.00
N GLU A 71 10.82 10.11 -4.98
CA GLU A 71 10.75 10.52 -6.39
C GLU A 71 9.32 10.42 -6.91
N PHE A 72 8.76 11.55 -7.33
CA PHE A 72 7.46 11.59 -7.99
C PHE A 72 7.51 10.93 -9.37
N THR A 73 6.45 10.20 -9.73
CA THR A 73 6.35 9.57 -11.04
C THR A 73 5.00 9.78 -11.70
N LYS A 74 5.02 10.05 -13.01
CA LYS A 74 3.85 10.03 -13.89
C LYS A 74 3.68 8.66 -14.58
N ASP A 75 4.67 7.79 -14.52
CA ASP A 75 4.59 6.43 -15.06
C ASP A 75 3.74 5.53 -14.16
N ALA A 76 2.43 5.66 -14.35
CA ALA A 76 1.45 4.89 -13.61
C ALA A 76 1.50 3.39 -13.94
N GLU A 77 1.96 3.01 -15.14
CA GLU A 77 2.03 1.60 -15.54
C GLU A 77 3.12 0.86 -14.76
N THR A 78 4.35 1.36 -14.83
CA THR A 78 5.47 0.75 -14.11
C THR A 78 5.24 0.76 -12.60
N TRP A 79 4.75 1.88 -12.06
CA TRP A 79 4.41 1.97 -10.64
C TRP A 79 3.39 0.91 -10.22
N THR A 80 2.34 0.70 -11.02
CA THR A 80 1.31 -0.33 -10.75
C THR A 80 1.88 -1.74 -10.81
N ILE A 81 2.81 -2.01 -11.73
CA ILE A 81 3.48 -3.31 -11.81
C ILE A 81 4.34 -3.54 -10.55
N VAL A 82 5.13 -2.54 -10.15
CA VAL A 82 5.91 -2.62 -8.90
C VAL A 82 5.00 -2.89 -7.70
N ARG A 83 3.89 -2.14 -7.60
CA ARG A 83 2.92 -2.34 -6.52
C ARG A 83 2.37 -3.77 -6.48
N LYS A 84 2.01 -4.34 -7.64
CA LYS A 84 1.53 -5.73 -7.71
C LYS A 84 2.57 -6.77 -7.29
N LEU A 85 3.86 -6.46 -7.43
CA LEU A 85 4.94 -7.34 -6.98
C LEU A 85 5.16 -7.32 -5.47
N ILE A 86 4.95 -6.17 -4.82
CA ILE A 86 5.33 -5.98 -3.41
C ILE A 86 4.15 -5.81 -2.47
N HIS A 87 2.91 -5.76 -2.98
CA HIS A 87 1.71 -5.52 -2.18
C HIS A 87 0.61 -6.51 -2.52
N THR A 88 0.03 -7.12 -1.51
CA THR A 88 -0.99 -8.18 -1.64
C THR A 88 -2.43 -7.67 -1.69
N MET A 89 -2.65 -6.40 -1.35
CA MET A 89 -3.99 -5.81 -1.30
C MET A 89 -4.44 -5.32 -2.66
N ASP A 90 -5.72 -5.51 -2.95
CA ASP A 90 -6.37 -4.89 -4.10
C ASP A 90 -6.22 -3.37 -4.06
N TRP A 91 -6.15 -2.77 -5.22
CA TRP A 91 -6.06 -1.34 -5.35
C TRP A 91 -7.15 -0.81 -6.26
N ASN A 92 -7.95 0.07 -5.69
CA ASN A 92 -8.91 0.86 -6.44
C ASN A 92 -8.36 2.27 -6.59
N ALA A 93 -8.45 2.82 -7.80
CA ALA A 93 -8.09 4.20 -8.03
C ALA A 93 -9.07 5.11 -7.26
N ASN A 94 -8.53 5.99 -6.43
CA ASN A 94 -9.34 7.04 -5.81
C ASN A 94 -9.69 8.08 -6.87
N PRO A 95 -10.94 8.55 -6.93
CA PRO A 95 -11.30 9.67 -7.78
C PRO A 95 -10.59 10.96 -7.31
N GLY A 96 -10.37 11.89 -8.22
CA GLY A 96 -9.77 13.18 -7.93
C GLY A 96 -8.24 13.17 -7.99
N ARG A 97 -7.62 13.89 -7.07
CA ARG A 97 -6.16 14.03 -7.00
C ARG A 97 -5.50 12.69 -6.78
N ASN A 98 -4.38 12.46 -7.46
CA ASN A 98 -3.60 11.24 -7.31
C ASN A 98 -2.13 11.50 -7.63
N GLN A 99 -1.26 11.23 -6.70
CA GLN A 99 0.19 11.30 -6.86
C GLN A 99 0.81 9.95 -6.48
N LYS A 100 1.80 9.54 -7.25
CA LYS A 100 2.54 8.29 -7.07
C LYS A 100 4.01 8.59 -6.91
N TYR A 101 4.64 7.91 -5.95
CA TYR A 101 6.05 8.08 -5.64
C TYR A 101 6.75 6.74 -5.52
N TYR A 102 7.99 6.71 -5.96
CA TYR A 102 8.97 5.71 -5.56
C TYR A 102 9.76 6.24 -4.36
N VAL A 103 9.99 5.39 -3.39
CA VAL A 103 11.06 5.60 -2.42
C VAL A 103 12.23 4.79 -2.91
N LYS A 104 13.36 5.43 -3.18
CA LYS A 104 14.56 4.82 -3.73
C LYS A 104 15.74 5.07 -2.81
N ASP A 105 16.70 4.17 -2.86
CA ASP A 105 18.02 4.46 -2.33
C ASP A 105 18.79 5.33 -3.33
N LYS A 106 19.29 6.48 -2.89
CA LYS A 106 20.01 7.45 -3.71
C LYS A 106 21.29 6.88 -4.30
N ASN A 107 21.97 6.03 -3.54
CA ASN A 107 23.28 5.50 -3.92
C ASN A 107 23.18 4.43 -5.01
N THR A 108 22.17 3.57 -4.93
CA THR A 108 22.01 2.42 -5.84
C THR A 108 20.89 2.61 -6.87
N GLY A 109 20.02 3.58 -6.68
CA GLY A 109 18.81 3.78 -7.47
C GLY A 109 17.75 2.69 -7.27
N LYS A 110 17.96 1.76 -6.34
CA LYS A 110 17.02 0.66 -6.06
C LYS A 110 15.78 1.14 -5.35
N ILE A 111 14.65 0.54 -5.68
CA ILE A 111 13.34 0.87 -5.09
C ILE A 111 13.26 0.23 -3.69
N LEU A 112 13.03 1.04 -2.68
CA LEU A 112 12.80 0.65 -1.30
C LEU A 112 11.31 0.49 -0.98
N GLY A 113 10.45 1.24 -1.66
CA GLY A 113 9.02 1.19 -1.43
C GLY A 113 8.23 2.13 -2.33
N LEU A 114 6.91 2.16 -2.09
CA LEU A 114 5.95 2.95 -2.84
C LEU A 114 5.06 3.77 -1.92
N ILE A 115 4.73 4.97 -2.37
CA ILE A 115 3.74 5.85 -1.76
C ILE A 115 2.73 6.25 -2.85
N SER A 116 1.43 6.25 -2.49
CA SER A 116 0.38 6.89 -3.29
C SER A 116 -0.48 7.75 -2.39
N LEU A 117 -0.62 9.02 -2.76
CA LEU A 117 -1.49 9.98 -2.11
C LEU A 117 -2.65 10.32 -3.04
N GLY A 118 -3.84 10.48 -2.48
CA GLY A 118 -5.03 10.87 -3.21
C GLY A 118 -5.85 11.93 -2.48
N SER A 119 -6.93 12.40 -3.11
CA SER A 119 -7.91 13.25 -2.42
C SER A 119 -8.35 12.59 -1.12
N ASP A 120 -8.37 13.34 -0.04
CA ASP A 120 -8.77 12.80 1.27
C ASP A 120 -10.26 12.44 1.29
N VAL A 121 -10.62 11.51 2.14
CA VAL A 121 -12.01 11.08 2.31
C VAL A 121 -12.84 12.23 2.88
N THR A 122 -13.99 12.51 2.27
CA THR A 122 -14.84 13.66 2.60
C THR A 122 -15.35 13.65 4.05
N SER A 123 -15.52 12.48 4.66
CA SER A 123 -16.01 12.34 6.03
C SER A 123 -15.26 11.23 6.74
N ILE A 124 -14.35 11.62 7.62
CA ILE A 124 -13.70 10.76 8.61
C ILE A 124 -13.95 11.41 9.96
N LYS A 125 -14.95 10.94 10.70
CA LYS A 125 -15.39 11.58 11.94
C LYS A 125 -14.23 11.83 12.91
N VAL A 126 -13.41 10.84 13.19
CA VAL A 126 -12.30 10.96 14.16
C VAL A 126 -11.24 11.99 13.73
N ARG A 127 -11.02 12.16 12.43
CA ARG A 127 -10.15 13.21 11.89
C ARG A 127 -10.81 14.58 12.03
N ASP A 128 -12.07 14.68 11.60
CA ASP A 128 -12.81 15.94 11.59
C ASP A 128 -12.98 16.48 13.01
N ASP A 129 -13.30 15.63 13.97
CA ASP A 129 -13.39 15.96 15.39
C ASP A 129 -12.03 16.40 15.97
N TYR A 130 -10.95 15.71 15.60
CA TYR A 130 -9.59 16.04 16.05
C TYR A 130 -9.11 17.42 15.55
N ILE A 131 -9.40 17.73 14.29
CA ILE A 131 -9.03 19.03 13.68
C ILE A 131 -10.01 20.13 14.08
N GLY A 132 -11.23 19.78 14.49
CA GLY A 132 -12.33 20.70 14.77
C GLY A 132 -13.06 21.15 13.51
N TRP A 133 -13.02 20.37 12.44
CA TRP A 133 -13.66 20.72 11.17
C TRP A 133 -15.18 20.51 11.20
N LYS A 134 -15.90 21.54 10.75
CA LYS A 134 -17.30 21.47 10.37
C LYS A 134 -17.45 21.22 8.87
N LYS A 135 -18.68 21.06 8.40
CA LYS A 135 -18.98 20.82 6.99
C LYS A 135 -18.49 21.97 6.10
N ASP A 136 -18.70 23.21 6.53
CA ASP A 136 -18.35 24.39 5.75
C ASP A 136 -16.83 24.56 5.62
N ASP A 137 -16.07 24.29 6.67
CA ASP A 137 -14.61 24.29 6.63
C ASP A 137 -14.07 23.40 5.51
N LYS A 138 -14.68 22.22 5.32
CA LYS A 138 -14.23 21.24 4.34
C LYS A 138 -14.60 21.62 2.91
N PHE A 139 -15.82 22.10 2.69
CA PHE A 139 -16.40 22.24 1.36
C PHE A 139 -16.52 23.68 0.87
N VAL A 140 -16.80 24.63 1.74
CA VAL A 140 -16.89 26.04 1.38
C VAL A 140 -15.52 26.69 1.44
N GLU A 141 -14.77 26.44 2.52
CA GLU A 141 -13.41 26.97 2.69
C GLU A 141 -12.34 26.09 2.05
N HIS A 142 -12.73 24.98 1.42
CA HIS A 142 -11.86 24.04 0.71
C HIS A 142 -10.71 23.46 1.54
N LYS A 143 -10.77 23.50 2.87
CA LYS A 143 -9.70 23.01 3.76
C LYS A 143 -9.37 21.53 3.56
N LEU A 144 -10.33 20.73 3.07
CA LEU A 144 -10.10 19.33 2.74
C LEU A 144 -9.01 19.14 1.67
N ASN A 145 -8.80 20.13 0.80
CA ASN A 145 -7.76 20.10 -0.22
C ASN A 145 -6.33 20.15 0.35
N ASN A 146 -6.21 20.56 1.62
CA ASN A 146 -4.94 20.61 2.33
C ASN A 146 -4.57 19.29 3.04
N THR A 147 -5.41 18.26 2.89
CA THR A 147 -5.10 16.91 3.37
C THR A 147 -5.17 15.90 2.23
N ALA A 148 -4.50 14.78 2.42
CA ALA A 148 -4.48 13.68 1.48
C ALA A 148 -4.67 12.35 2.19
N ILE A 149 -5.28 11.37 1.51
CA ILE A 149 -5.25 9.98 1.96
C ILE A 149 -4.05 9.25 1.35
N ALA A 150 -3.26 8.62 2.18
CA ALA A 150 -2.23 7.69 1.74
C ALA A 150 -2.87 6.32 1.49
N SER A 151 -3.18 6.05 0.24
CA SER A 151 -3.84 4.81 -0.20
C SER A 151 -2.86 3.66 -0.44
N THR A 152 -1.57 3.96 -0.54
CA THR A 152 -0.50 2.97 -0.62
C THR A 152 0.70 3.47 0.17
N ILE A 153 1.11 2.67 1.15
CA ILE A 153 2.36 2.83 1.90
C ILE A 153 2.92 1.43 2.03
N VAL A 154 3.86 1.06 1.17
CA VAL A 154 4.40 -0.30 1.13
C VAL A 154 5.89 -0.30 0.89
N CYS A 155 6.58 -1.17 1.60
CA CYS A 155 8.02 -1.38 1.50
C CYS A 155 8.31 -2.68 0.75
N VAL A 156 9.46 -2.75 0.07
CA VAL A 156 9.94 -4.01 -0.52
C VAL A 156 10.28 -5.03 0.58
N GLN A 157 10.18 -6.31 0.26
CA GLN A 157 10.62 -7.38 1.16
C GLN A 157 12.08 -7.76 0.84
N PRO A 158 12.90 -8.08 1.82
CA PRO A 158 12.56 -8.27 3.26
C PRO A 158 12.60 -6.98 4.11
N LEU A 159 12.98 -5.83 3.54
CA LEU A 159 13.13 -4.57 4.26
C LEU A 159 11.87 -4.19 5.07
N GLY A 160 10.69 -4.38 4.48
CA GLY A 160 9.41 -4.02 5.11
C GLY A 160 9.04 -4.91 6.30
N PHE A 161 9.21 -6.21 6.16
CA PHE A 161 8.73 -7.17 7.16
C PHE A 161 9.73 -7.37 8.30
N ASN A 162 11.00 -7.61 7.96
CA ASN A 162 11.99 -7.99 8.97
C ASN A 162 12.75 -6.81 9.58
N MET A 163 12.77 -5.65 8.89
CA MET A 163 13.71 -4.55 9.18
C MET A 163 13.02 -3.20 9.37
N LEU A 164 11.73 -3.22 9.69
CA LEU A 164 10.91 -2.02 9.98
C LEU A 164 10.84 -0.98 8.86
N GLY A 165 11.20 -1.32 7.63
CA GLY A 165 11.16 -0.41 6.48
C GLY A 165 9.77 0.15 6.19
N GLY A 166 8.70 -0.53 6.61
CA GLY A 166 7.35 0.01 6.54
C GLY A 166 7.16 1.32 7.32
N LYS A 167 7.84 1.49 8.45
CA LYS A 167 7.86 2.76 9.21
C LYS A 167 8.60 3.86 8.45
N LEU A 168 9.72 3.52 7.82
CA LEU A 168 10.47 4.46 6.98
C LEU A 168 9.60 4.99 5.84
N ILE A 169 8.95 4.11 5.08
CA ILE A 169 8.06 4.53 3.98
C ILE A 169 6.91 5.39 4.49
N ALA A 170 6.32 5.04 5.64
CA ALA A 170 5.26 5.83 6.25
C ALA A 170 5.74 7.22 6.67
N ALA A 171 6.89 7.34 7.31
CA ALA A 171 7.47 8.63 7.70
C ALA A 171 7.73 9.54 6.50
N LEU A 172 8.16 8.97 5.37
CA LEU A 172 8.45 9.73 4.15
C LEU A 172 7.21 10.25 3.42
N THR A 173 5.99 9.82 3.77
CA THR A 173 4.75 10.35 3.15
C THR A 173 4.53 11.83 3.39
N THR A 174 5.20 12.41 4.38
CA THR A 174 5.06 13.82 4.78
C THR A 174 6.34 14.63 4.59
N CYS A 175 7.34 14.10 3.88
CA CYS A 175 8.59 14.79 3.61
C CYS A 175 8.39 16.04 2.72
N SER A 176 9.42 16.87 2.63
CA SER A 176 9.40 18.11 1.84
C SER A 176 9.09 17.86 0.37
N ASP A 177 9.67 16.80 -0.22
CA ASP A 177 9.49 16.48 -1.64
C ASP A 177 8.04 16.20 -1.98
N VAL A 178 7.34 15.43 -1.11
CA VAL A 178 5.90 15.16 -1.25
C VAL A 178 5.08 16.45 -1.13
N ARG A 179 5.35 17.28 -0.13
CA ARG A 179 4.62 18.53 0.09
C ARG A 179 4.85 19.53 -1.05
N ASN A 180 6.08 19.64 -1.52
CA ASN A 180 6.43 20.53 -2.63
C ASN A 180 5.76 20.07 -3.94
N GLN A 181 5.74 18.75 -4.19
CA GLN A 181 5.08 18.20 -5.38
C GLN A 181 3.55 18.40 -5.32
N TRP A 182 2.95 18.24 -4.12
CA TRP A 182 1.53 18.52 -3.91
C TRP A 182 1.19 19.98 -4.24
N LYS A 183 1.97 20.92 -3.67
CA LYS A 183 1.82 22.36 -3.94
C LYS A 183 1.98 22.68 -5.42
N LYS A 184 2.97 22.05 -6.08
CA LYS A 184 3.24 22.25 -7.51
C LYS A 184 2.08 21.80 -8.40
N ASP A 185 1.45 20.65 -8.09
CA ASP A 185 0.42 20.07 -8.95
C ASP A 185 -0.97 20.67 -8.69
N TYR A 186 -1.25 21.08 -7.45
CA TYR A 186 -2.62 21.45 -7.03
C TYR A 186 -2.75 22.87 -6.47
N ASP A 187 -1.66 23.58 -6.32
CA ASP A 187 -1.57 24.90 -5.69
C ASP A 187 -2.07 24.98 -4.23
N ASP A 188 -2.28 23.81 -3.59
CA ASP A 188 -2.68 23.68 -2.19
C ASP A 188 -1.51 23.23 -1.31
N THR A 189 -1.48 23.69 -0.07
CA THR A 189 -0.47 23.29 0.91
C THR A 189 -0.89 22.00 1.59
N LEU A 190 -0.14 20.91 1.42
CA LEU A 190 -0.38 19.67 2.13
C LEU A 190 0.04 19.81 3.60
N VAL A 191 -0.94 19.87 4.50
CA VAL A 191 -0.74 20.02 5.96
C VAL A 191 -0.87 18.71 6.72
N GLY A 192 -1.52 17.70 6.14
CA GLY A 192 -1.72 16.42 6.79
C GLY A 192 -1.97 15.27 5.82
N VAL A 193 -1.58 14.09 6.24
CA VAL A 193 -1.85 12.84 5.53
C VAL A 193 -2.63 11.91 6.44
N THR A 194 -3.70 11.34 5.93
CA THR A 194 -4.53 10.34 6.62
C THR A 194 -4.25 8.96 6.04
N THR A 195 -4.40 7.93 6.84
CA THR A 195 -4.42 6.54 6.38
C THR A 195 -5.24 5.68 7.32
N THR A 196 -5.65 4.52 6.84
CA THR A 196 -6.40 3.54 7.63
C THR A 196 -5.55 2.30 7.83
N SER A 197 -5.38 1.85 9.07
CA SER A 197 -4.72 0.58 9.36
C SER A 197 -5.55 -0.60 8.84
N LEU A 198 -4.88 -1.59 8.26
CA LEU A 198 -5.49 -2.85 7.84
C LEU A 198 -5.71 -3.81 9.02
N TYR A 199 -5.02 -3.59 10.13
CA TYR A 199 -4.95 -4.50 11.28
C TYR A 199 -5.59 -3.94 12.55
N GLY A 200 -6.56 -3.02 12.41
CA GLY A 200 -7.23 -2.41 13.56
C GLY A 200 -6.28 -1.52 14.38
N ALA A 201 -6.11 -1.81 15.66
CA ALA A 201 -5.28 -1.03 16.58
C ALA A 201 -3.76 -1.20 16.35
N HIS A 202 -3.34 -2.31 15.75
CA HIS A 202 -1.92 -2.56 15.47
C HIS A 202 -1.56 -2.08 14.07
N SER A 203 -0.54 -1.23 13.96
CA SER A 203 -0.12 -0.71 12.66
C SER A 203 1.36 -0.38 12.61
N GLN A 204 1.89 -0.41 11.38
CA GLN A 204 3.25 0.06 11.10
C GLN A 204 3.43 1.56 11.39
N TYR A 205 2.36 2.31 11.58
CA TYR A 205 2.38 3.77 11.83
C TYR A 205 2.62 4.12 13.29
N ASN A 206 2.43 3.18 14.22
CA ASN A 206 2.58 3.42 15.65
C ASN A 206 4.03 3.76 15.99
N GLY A 207 4.22 4.81 16.81
CA GLY A 207 5.54 5.26 17.26
C GLY A 207 6.37 6.02 16.23
N ILE A 208 5.78 6.42 15.09
CA ILE A 208 6.44 7.34 14.16
C ILE A 208 6.19 8.78 14.65
N PRO A 209 7.23 9.64 14.75
CA PRO A 209 7.06 11.05 15.09
C PRO A 209 6.04 11.74 14.17
N HIS A 210 5.21 12.60 14.76
CA HIS A 210 4.15 13.35 14.07
C HIS A 210 2.97 12.51 13.51
N TRP A 211 2.98 11.20 13.70
CA TRP A 211 1.82 10.35 13.43
C TRP A 211 0.99 10.18 14.70
N LYS A 212 -0.32 10.34 14.57
CA LYS A 212 -1.26 10.22 15.69
C LYS A 212 -2.34 9.21 15.37
N THR A 213 -2.55 8.26 16.27
CA THR A 213 -3.69 7.34 16.23
C THR A 213 -4.92 8.10 16.69
N LEU A 214 -5.93 8.23 15.83
CA LEU A 214 -7.19 8.94 16.12
C LEU A 214 -8.33 7.98 16.44
N GLY A 215 -8.19 6.70 16.11
CA GLY A 215 -9.22 5.68 16.34
C GLY A 215 -8.77 4.33 15.79
N GLU A 216 -9.64 3.35 15.96
CA GLU A 216 -9.43 1.99 15.46
C GLU A 216 -10.21 1.78 14.17
N SER A 217 -9.60 1.12 13.20
CA SER A 217 -10.30 0.66 11.99
C SER A 217 -10.96 -0.70 12.27
N ALA A 218 -12.03 -0.98 11.52
CA ALA A 218 -12.63 -2.33 11.54
C ALA A 218 -11.66 -3.43 11.06
N GLY A 219 -10.51 -3.03 10.49
CA GLY A 219 -9.55 -3.92 9.87
C GLY A 219 -10.08 -4.53 8.57
N LYS A 220 -9.16 -4.97 7.70
CA LYS A 220 -9.46 -5.83 6.56
C LYS A 220 -8.46 -6.97 6.57
N ILE A 221 -8.76 -8.02 7.29
CA ILE A 221 -8.02 -9.27 7.17
C ILE A 221 -8.61 -10.01 5.99
N MET A 222 -7.91 -10.04 4.86
CA MET A 222 -8.39 -10.71 3.64
C MET A 222 -8.33 -12.23 3.75
N ILE A 223 -7.37 -12.76 4.51
CA ILE A 223 -7.21 -14.19 4.78
C ILE A 223 -6.79 -14.32 6.25
N LYS A 224 -7.67 -14.83 7.06
CA LYS A 224 -7.38 -15.23 8.45
C LYS A 224 -7.63 -16.73 8.52
N PRO A 225 -6.65 -17.56 8.92
CA PRO A 225 -6.95 -18.95 9.28
C PRO A 225 -7.93 -18.97 10.46
N ASP A 226 -8.80 -19.96 10.49
CA ASP A 226 -9.66 -20.14 11.65
C ASP A 226 -8.85 -20.16 12.92
N ASP A 227 -9.40 -19.63 14.02
CA ASP A 227 -8.67 -19.51 15.30
C ASP A 227 -8.14 -20.86 15.78
N SER A 228 -8.84 -21.95 15.51
CA SER A 228 -8.38 -23.32 15.80
C SER A 228 -7.11 -23.69 15.02
N VAL A 229 -7.05 -23.36 13.73
CA VAL A 229 -5.88 -23.59 12.87
C VAL A 229 -4.72 -22.70 13.29
N TYR A 230 -5.00 -21.42 13.57
CA TYR A 230 -4.00 -20.48 14.04
C TYR A 230 -3.34 -20.94 15.37
N LEU A 231 -4.12 -21.42 16.31
CA LEU A 231 -3.61 -21.92 17.60
C LEU A 231 -2.71 -23.14 17.42
N VAL A 232 -3.06 -24.07 16.54
CA VAL A 232 -2.24 -25.26 16.24
C VAL A 232 -0.89 -24.84 15.63
N TRP A 233 -0.90 -23.95 14.63
CA TRP A 233 0.34 -23.46 14.00
C TRP A 233 1.19 -22.64 14.97
N ASN A 234 0.59 -21.78 15.77
CA ASN A 234 1.30 -20.98 16.77
C ASN A 234 1.98 -21.86 17.83
N LYS A 235 1.30 -22.93 18.26
CA LYS A 235 1.89 -23.91 19.17
C LYS A 235 3.06 -24.63 18.52
N TRP A 236 2.88 -25.14 17.30
CA TRP A 236 3.93 -25.84 16.55
C TRP A 236 5.18 -24.96 16.34
N LEU A 237 4.99 -23.69 15.95
CA LEU A 237 6.09 -22.73 15.77
C LEU A 237 6.85 -22.38 17.05
N LYS A 238 6.23 -22.54 18.22
CA LYS A 238 6.90 -22.31 19.52
C LYS A 238 7.67 -23.54 20.00
N GLU A 239 7.32 -24.71 19.52
CA GLU A 239 7.90 -25.98 19.91
C GLU A 239 9.02 -26.45 18.98
N ASN A 240 9.16 -25.83 17.78
CA ASN A 240 10.15 -26.12 16.75
C ASN A 240 10.88 -24.85 16.27
#